data_162c103195e53f88bf54b6ed3b18cb6a
#
_entry.id   162c103195e53f88bf54b6ed3b18cb6a
#
_cell.length_a   1.000
_cell.length_b   1.000
_cell.length_c   1.000
_cell.angle_alpha   90.00
_cell.angle_beta   90.00
_cell.angle_gamma   90.00
#
_symmetry.space_group_name_H-M   'P 1'
#
loop_
_entity.id
_entity.type
_entity.pdbx_description
1 polymer ?
#
loop_
_entity_poly.entity_id
_entity_poly.type
_entity_poly.pdbx_seq_one_letter_code
_entity_poly.pdbx_strand_id
1 'polypeptide(L)'
;MNMVLDGIKDIAGKIVGYFPFGEDRPLSEQEYSDIYKEEKHSFVDYLPFYDYDPEEQVFLFDDEVSVGCAFELYAFDVDGKSFETYQYLERGIRNCLSAITERDNDPWILQFFLQDEPIHSLVADIKAYAKPEVRNSKLSKEWFDILEEHIEDMCRKDGLFLEENTGRRWGGLVRRVRCCLYRRFDRNSYLNNKGDLKRDVTSPAAELKSVRDTFLNRLGATGIKSRNLTQHDMHSWLFPWFSPNPTGFKNAYEYLKKCPYPGDPEHEIEQGAGFDIAETLLTS
;
A
#
# COMPACT_ATOMS: atom_id res chain seq x y z
N MET A 1 -6.55 11.90 -41.74
CA MET A 1 -5.68 12.84 -41.02
C MET A 1 -6.47 13.95 -40.30
N ASN A 2 -7.64 14.35 -40.79
CA ASN A 2 -8.48 15.37 -40.13
C ASN A 2 -9.23 14.88 -38.87
N MET A 3 -9.66 13.62 -38.81
CA MET A 3 -10.39 13.07 -37.66
C MET A 3 -9.58 13.03 -36.34
N VAL A 4 -8.26 12.84 -36.43
CA VAL A 4 -7.38 12.80 -35.23
C VAL A 4 -7.12 14.23 -34.72
N LEU A 5 -7.05 15.20 -35.62
CA LEU A 5 -6.88 16.61 -35.26
C LEU A 5 -8.14 17.21 -34.62
N ASP A 6 -9.31 16.78 -35.03
CA ASP A 6 -10.59 17.22 -34.45
C ASP A 6 -10.78 16.61 -33.04
N GLY A 7 -10.38 15.35 -32.82
CA GLY A 7 -10.37 14.74 -31.50
C GLY A 7 -9.41 15.39 -30.50
N ILE A 8 -8.23 15.82 -30.98
CA ILE A 8 -7.24 16.54 -30.13
C ILE A 8 -7.76 17.94 -29.79
N LYS A 9 -8.45 18.61 -30.71
CA LYS A 9 -9.05 19.93 -30.44
C LYS A 9 -10.21 19.85 -29.46
N ASP A 10 -11.01 18.78 -29.51
CA ASP A 10 -12.12 18.57 -28.58
C ASP A 10 -11.62 18.26 -27.15
N ILE A 11 -10.55 17.47 -27.02
CA ILE A 11 -9.88 17.20 -25.74
C ILE A 11 -9.18 18.47 -25.21
N ALA A 12 -8.50 19.21 -26.06
CA ALA A 12 -7.86 20.48 -25.68
C ALA A 12 -8.91 21.52 -25.26
N GLY A 13 -10.05 21.59 -25.95
CA GLY A 13 -11.17 22.46 -25.58
C GLY A 13 -11.78 22.11 -24.23
N LYS A 14 -11.90 20.82 -23.91
CA LYS A 14 -12.37 20.36 -22.59
C LYS A 14 -11.36 20.65 -21.49
N ILE A 15 -10.06 20.48 -21.75
CA ILE A 15 -9.00 20.78 -20.77
C ILE A 15 -8.89 22.29 -20.53
N VAL A 16 -8.99 23.12 -21.57
CA VAL A 16 -8.98 24.59 -21.44
C VAL A 16 -10.24 25.11 -20.72
N GLY A 17 -11.38 24.42 -20.86
CA GLY A 17 -12.60 24.71 -20.11
C GLY A 17 -12.49 24.42 -18.58
N TYR A 18 -11.56 23.57 -18.16
CA TYR A 18 -11.27 23.29 -16.75
C TYR A 18 -10.25 24.25 -16.11
N PHE A 19 -9.48 25.01 -16.90
CA PHE A 19 -8.57 26.00 -16.41
C PHE A 19 -9.02 27.39 -16.85
N PRO A 20 -9.56 28.23 -15.95
CA PRO A 20 -10.04 29.58 -16.29
C PRO A 20 -8.89 30.58 -16.49
N PHE A 21 -7.90 30.20 -17.30
CA PHE A 21 -6.87 31.13 -17.74
C PHE A 21 -7.30 31.74 -19.07
N GLY A 22 -8.14 32.76 -19.02
CA GLY A 22 -8.42 33.50 -20.23
C GLY A 22 -9.70 34.33 -20.33
N GLU A 23 -10.61 34.25 -19.41
CA GLU A 23 -11.76 35.16 -19.39
C GLU A 23 -11.89 35.79 -18.00
N ASP A 24 -11.62 37.10 -17.91
CA ASP A 24 -11.80 37.94 -16.71
C ASP A 24 -13.31 38.16 -16.35
N ARG A 25 -14.17 37.17 -16.59
CA ARG A 25 -15.57 37.26 -16.15
C ARG A 25 -15.75 36.51 -14.84
N PRO A 26 -16.50 37.07 -13.87
CA PRO A 26 -16.91 36.33 -12.70
C PRO A 26 -17.74 35.12 -13.12
N LEU A 27 -17.47 33.95 -12.52
CA LEU A 27 -18.24 32.74 -12.71
C LEU A 27 -19.72 33.01 -12.37
N SER A 28 -20.64 32.50 -13.16
CA SER A 28 -22.07 32.56 -12.84
C SER A 28 -22.39 31.70 -11.63
N GLU A 29 -23.50 31.97 -10.93
CA GLU A 29 -23.95 31.15 -9.81
C GLU A 29 -24.17 29.67 -10.20
N GLN A 30 -24.52 29.42 -11.47
CA GLN A 30 -24.65 28.07 -12.00
C GLN A 30 -23.30 27.39 -12.17
N GLU A 31 -22.28 28.08 -12.73
CA GLU A 31 -20.93 27.56 -12.86
C GLU A 31 -20.30 27.30 -11.49
N TYR A 32 -20.53 28.20 -10.51
CA TYR A 32 -20.16 27.93 -9.11
C TYR A 32 -20.88 26.71 -8.56
N SER A 33 -22.19 26.61 -8.74
CA SER A 33 -22.98 25.47 -8.29
C SER A 33 -22.54 24.16 -8.91
N ASP A 34 -22.15 24.16 -10.18
CA ASP A 34 -21.71 22.95 -10.89
C ASP A 34 -20.30 22.54 -10.44
N ILE A 35 -19.41 23.49 -10.16
CA ILE A 35 -18.08 23.21 -9.55
C ILE A 35 -18.22 22.61 -8.14
N TYR A 36 -19.24 23.00 -7.36
CA TYR A 36 -19.47 22.46 -6.03
C TYR A 36 -20.39 21.25 -6.00
N LYS A 37 -21.16 21.01 -7.07
CA LYS A 37 -22.03 19.83 -7.20
C LYS A 37 -21.33 18.63 -7.83
N GLU A 38 -20.25 18.83 -8.60
CA GLU A 38 -19.35 17.73 -8.91
C GLU A 38 -18.70 17.33 -7.58
N GLU A 39 -19.19 16.26 -6.99
CA GLU A 39 -18.48 15.58 -5.91
C GLU A 39 -17.05 15.35 -6.39
N LYS A 40 -16.12 16.09 -5.79
CA LYS A 40 -14.69 15.88 -6.08
C LYS A 40 -14.39 14.48 -5.58
N HIS A 41 -14.31 13.52 -6.48
CA HIS A 41 -13.87 12.19 -6.15
C HIS A 41 -12.52 12.29 -5.43
N SER A 42 -12.46 11.82 -4.22
CA SER A 42 -11.21 11.65 -3.52
C SER A 42 -10.39 10.59 -4.24
N PHE A 43 -9.07 10.69 -4.24
CA PHE A 43 -8.24 9.61 -4.79
C PHE A 43 -8.47 8.29 -4.04
N VAL A 44 -8.92 8.35 -2.79
CA VAL A 44 -9.32 7.20 -1.97
C VAL A 44 -10.49 6.42 -2.61
N ASP A 45 -11.42 7.11 -3.28
CA ASP A 45 -12.55 6.48 -3.98
C ASP A 45 -12.14 5.54 -5.13
N TYR A 46 -10.88 5.63 -5.57
CA TYR A 46 -10.31 4.72 -6.56
C TYR A 46 -9.66 3.48 -5.95
N LEU A 47 -9.56 3.38 -4.63
CA LEU A 47 -9.09 2.19 -3.97
C LEU A 47 -10.20 1.14 -3.97
N PRO A 48 -9.93 -0.08 -4.48
CA PRO A 48 -11.00 -1.05 -4.72
C PRO A 48 -11.42 -1.82 -3.47
N PHE A 49 -10.73 -1.66 -2.35
CA PHE A 49 -10.97 -2.43 -1.11
C PHE A 49 -11.62 -1.56 -0.05
N TYR A 50 -12.59 -2.14 0.66
CA TYR A 50 -13.31 -1.47 1.75
C TYR A 50 -13.14 -2.17 3.11
N ASP A 51 -12.83 -3.49 3.12
CA ASP A 51 -12.74 -4.26 4.35
C ASP A 51 -11.63 -5.32 4.27
N TYR A 52 -11.31 -5.93 5.40
CA TYR A 52 -10.30 -6.97 5.53
C TYR A 52 -10.81 -8.13 6.38
N ASP A 53 -10.74 -9.33 5.84
CA ASP A 53 -11.02 -10.57 6.57
C ASP A 53 -9.73 -11.09 7.23
N PRO A 54 -9.62 -11.03 8.58
CA PRO A 54 -8.43 -11.47 9.29
C PRO A 54 -8.26 -13.00 9.32
N GLU A 55 -9.35 -13.77 9.17
CA GLU A 55 -9.28 -15.24 9.20
C GLU A 55 -8.69 -15.78 7.88
N GLU A 56 -9.17 -15.25 6.75
CA GLU A 56 -8.66 -15.63 5.44
C GLU A 56 -7.46 -14.76 5.00
N GLN A 57 -7.20 -13.65 5.68
CA GLN A 57 -6.14 -12.67 5.37
C GLN A 57 -6.28 -12.12 3.95
N VAL A 58 -7.47 -11.63 3.63
CA VAL A 58 -7.81 -11.06 2.32
C VAL A 58 -8.50 -9.72 2.48
N PHE A 59 -8.28 -8.83 1.52
CA PHE A 59 -9.01 -7.57 1.38
C PHE A 59 -10.24 -7.81 0.51
N LEU A 60 -11.38 -7.31 0.97
CA LEU A 60 -12.65 -7.38 0.28
C LEU A 60 -12.85 -6.14 -0.60
N PHE A 61 -13.32 -6.33 -1.81
CA PHE A 61 -13.49 -5.25 -2.77
C PHE A 61 -14.95 -4.77 -2.82
N ASP A 62 -15.14 -3.57 -3.31
CA ASP A 62 -16.42 -2.86 -3.43
C ASP A 62 -17.47 -3.57 -4.29
N ASP A 63 -17.07 -4.50 -5.14
CA ASP A 63 -17.97 -5.33 -5.94
C ASP A 63 -18.59 -6.53 -5.19
N GLU A 64 -18.32 -6.67 -3.89
CA GLU A 64 -18.80 -7.70 -2.96
C GLU A 64 -18.33 -9.13 -3.28
N VAL A 65 -17.52 -9.34 -4.30
CA VAL A 65 -17.09 -10.69 -4.72
C VAL A 65 -15.58 -10.77 -4.99
N SER A 66 -14.97 -9.70 -5.49
CA SER A 66 -13.54 -9.68 -5.77
C SER A 66 -12.75 -9.55 -4.48
N VAL A 67 -11.58 -10.15 -4.47
CA VAL A 67 -10.68 -10.17 -3.32
C VAL A 67 -9.24 -9.99 -3.73
N GLY A 68 -8.45 -9.46 -2.81
CA GLY A 68 -7.01 -9.30 -2.98
C GLY A 68 -6.26 -9.60 -1.70
N CYS A 69 -4.97 -9.82 -1.80
CA CYS A 69 -4.08 -9.88 -0.66
C CYS A 69 -2.82 -9.09 -0.92
N ALA A 70 -2.19 -8.64 0.15
CA ALA A 70 -0.91 -7.95 0.08
C ALA A 70 0.11 -8.67 0.95
N PHE A 71 1.37 -8.63 0.54
CA PHE A 71 2.48 -9.20 1.29
C PHE A 71 3.78 -8.44 1.02
N GLU A 72 4.66 -8.43 2.00
CA GLU A 72 5.99 -7.84 1.92
C GLU A 72 7.02 -8.93 1.66
N LEU A 73 7.96 -8.65 0.76
CA LEU A 73 9.12 -9.50 0.51
C LEU A 73 10.34 -8.90 1.19
N TYR A 74 11.05 -9.71 1.94
CA TYR A 74 12.30 -9.28 2.55
C TYR A 74 13.43 -9.36 1.53
N ALA A 75 14.27 -8.33 1.53
CA ALA A 75 15.43 -8.27 0.66
C ALA A 75 16.31 -9.52 0.84
N PHE A 76 16.72 -10.09 -0.29
CA PHE A 76 17.71 -11.14 -0.31
C PHE A 76 19.09 -10.49 -0.51
N ASP A 77 20.02 -10.84 0.36
CA ASP A 77 21.40 -10.36 0.23
C ASP A 77 22.05 -10.99 -0.98
N VAL A 78 22.33 -10.17 -1.97
CA VAL A 78 22.97 -10.56 -3.24
C VAL A 78 24.42 -10.07 -3.35
N ASP A 79 24.88 -9.21 -2.44
CA ASP A 79 26.20 -8.62 -2.50
C ASP A 79 27.29 -9.69 -2.39
N GLY A 80 28.21 -9.68 -3.34
CA GLY A 80 29.31 -10.65 -3.39
C GLY A 80 28.93 -12.10 -3.72
N LYS A 81 27.67 -12.36 -4.11
CA LYS A 81 27.23 -13.70 -4.54
C LYS A 81 27.72 -14.04 -5.94
N SER A 82 27.88 -15.33 -6.18
CA SER A 82 28.30 -15.84 -7.50
C SER A 82 27.19 -15.69 -8.55
N PHE A 83 27.59 -15.72 -9.82
CA PHE A 83 26.64 -15.69 -10.94
C PHE A 83 25.64 -16.86 -10.90
N GLU A 84 26.09 -18.03 -10.44
CA GLU A 84 25.22 -19.21 -10.26
C GLU A 84 24.12 -18.95 -9.23
N THR A 85 24.40 -18.15 -8.18
CA THR A 85 23.38 -17.76 -7.20
C THR A 85 22.30 -16.89 -7.84
N TYR A 86 22.68 -15.93 -8.69
CA TYR A 86 21.71 -15.12 -9.42
C TYR A 86 20.86 -15.99 -10.37
N GLN A 87 21.46 -16.91 -11.09
CA GLN A 87 20.72 -17.82 -11.97
C GLN A 87 19.78 -18.76 -11.18
N TYR A 88 20.17 -19.16 -9.99
CA TYR A 88 19.32 -19.96 -9.09
C TYR A 88 18.10 -19.15 -8.66
N LEU A 89 18.30 -17.91 -8.21
CA LEU A 89 17.22 -17.01 -7.81
C LEU A 89 16.28 -16.70 -8.98
N GLU A 90 16.83 -16.38 -10.15
CA GLU A 90 16.02 -16.11 -11.34
C GLU A 90 15.11 -17.30 -11.68
N ARG A 91 15.67 -18.51 -11.73
CA ARG A 91 14.89 -19.73 -11.99
C ARG A 91 13.85 -19.96 -10.90
N GLY A 92 14.21 -19.72 -9.65
CA GLY A 92 13.31 -19.83 -8.50
C GLY A 92 12.12 -18.88 -8.64
N ILE A 93 12.36 -17.59 -8.89
CA ILE A 93 11.30 -16.59 -9.09
C ILE A 93 10.42 -16.94 -10.29
N ARG A 94 11.02 -17.37 -11.41
CA ARG A 94 10.27 -17.81 -12.59
C ARG A 94 9.33 -18.99 -12.26
N ASN A 95 9.80 -19.95 -11.47
CA ASN A 95 8.98 -21.06 -10.99
C ASN A 95 7.88 -20.64 -10.03
N CYS A 96 8.12 -19.57 -9.24
CA CYS A 96 7.06 -19.00 -8.38
C CYS A 96 5.96 -18.37 -9.21
N LEU A 97 6.31 -17.57 -10.21
CA LEU A 97 5.34 -16.96 -11.12
C LEU A 97 4.49 -18.00 -11.87
N SER A 98 5.07 -19.15 -12.23
CA SER A 98 4.31 -20.26 -12.85
C SER A 98 3.28 -20.92 -11.92
N ALA A 99 3.26 -20.58 -10.61
CA ALA A 99 2.21 -21.02 -9.70
C ALA A 99 0.91 -20.27 -9.89
N ILE A 100 0.99 -19.08 -10.47
CA ILE A 100 -0.16 -18.25 -10.76
C ILE A 100 -0.74 -18.76 -12.08
N THR A 101 -1.86 -19.45 -11.99
CA THR A 101 -2.51 -20.04 -13.16
C THR A 101 -3.13 -18.96 -14.04
N GLU A 102 -2.78 -18.97 -15.33
CA GLU A 102 -3.41 -18.09 -16.30
C GLU A 102 -4.84 -18.58 -16.61
N ARG A 103 -5.77 -17.64 -16.69
CA ARG A 103 -7.12 -17.84 -17.21
C ARG A 103 -7.42 -16.72 -18.18
N ASP A 104 -7.95 -17.05 -19.34
CA ASP A 104 -8.09 -16.11 -20.46
C ASP A 104 -9.06 -14.94 -20.15
N ASN A 105 -10.10 -15.16 -19.35
CA ASN A 105 -11.14 -14.16 -19.13
C ASN A 105 -10.98 -13.35 -17.83
N ASP A 106 -10.36 -13.94 -16.82
CA ASP A 106 -10.20 -13.34 -15.47
C ASP A 106 -8.80 -13.60 -14.93
N PRO A 107 -7.79 -12.86 -15.40
CA PRO A 107 -6.40 -13.12 -15.02
C PRO A 107 -6.13 -12.74 -13.56
N TRP A 108 -5.24 -13.46 -12.92
CA TRP A 108 -4.61 -13.00 -11.70
C TRP A 108 -3.69 -11.84 -12.00
N ILE A 109 -3.74 -10.81 -11.16
CA ILE A 109 -2.86 -9.65 -11.25
C ILE A 109 -1.93 -9.67 -10.06
N LEU A 110 -0.63 -9.71 -10.34
CA LEU A 110 0.42 -9.58 -9.35
C LEU A 110 1.19 -8.29 -9.61
N GLN A 111 1.11 -7.35 -8.68
CA GLN A 111 1.81 -6.07 -8.74
C GLN A 111 2.95 -6.04 -7.74
N PHE A 112 4.09 -5.48 -8.15
CA PHE A 112 5.25 -5.24 -7.32
C PHE A 112 5.45 -3.75 -7.11
N PHE A 113 5.55 -3.34 -5.86
CA PHE A 113 5.82 -1.97 -5.45
C PHE A 113 7.19 -1.92 -4.78
N LEU A 114 8.12 -1.18 -5.40
CA LEU A 114 9.42 -0.90 -4.82
C LEU A 114 9.40 0.52 -4.29
N GLN A 115 9.65 0.67 -3.01
CA GLN A 115 9.57 1.95 -2.32
C GLN A 115 10.76 2.11 -1.38
N ASP A 116 11.39 3.26 -1.42
CA ASP A 116 12.38 3.65 -0.43
C ASP A 116 11.69 4.44 0.69
N GLU A 117 11.74 3.92 1.90
CA GLU A 117 11.12 4.49 3.09
C GLU A 117 12.17 4.93 4.11
N PRO A 118 11.92 6.02 4.85
CA PRO A 118 12.76 6.38 5.97
C PRO A 118 12.77 5.27 7.05
N ILE A 119 13.93 5.04 7.66
CA ILE A 119 14.15 3.95 8.62
C ILE A 119 13.59 4.24 10.03
N HIS A 120 12.46 4.94 10.14
CA HIS A 120 11.86 5.33 11.43
C HIS A 120 11.54 4.14 12.35
N SER A 121 11.23 2.96 11.80
CA SER A 121 10.88 1.78 12.59
C SER A 121 12.09 1.05 13.20
N LEU A 122 13.31 1.37 12.77
CA LEU A 122 14.52 0.61 13.15
C LEU A 122 14.69 0.50 14.67
N VAL A 123 14.46 1.59 15.39
CA VAL A 123 14.62 1.59 16.86
C VAL A 123 13.57 0.72 17.53
N ALA A 124 12.34 0.72 17.02
CA ALA A 124 11.26 -0.15 17.52
C ALA A 124 11.62 -1.62 17.30
N ASP A 125 12.16 -1.97 16.13
CA ASP A 125 12.60 -3.32 15.81
C ASP A 125 13.75 -3.78 16.72
N ILE A 126 14.72 -2.91 16.98
CA ILE A 126 15.84 -3.18 17.92
C ILE A 126 15.29 -3.35 19.35
N LYS A 127 14.39 -2.48 19.78
CA LYS A 127 13.72 -2.58 21.10
C LYS A 127 12.95 -3.91 21.25
N ALA A 128 12.26 -4.35 20.21
CA ALA A 128 11.52 -5.62 20.19
C ALA A 128 12.46 -6.83 20.28
N TYR A 129 13.62 -6.76 19.62
CA TYR A 129 14.63 -7.83 19.65
C TYR A 129 15.36 -7.93 20.98
N ALA A 130 15.50 -6.82 21.73
CA ALA A 130 16.22 -6.80 22.99
C ALA A 130 15.50 -7.60 24.09
N LYS A 131 16.25 -8.39 24.88
CA LYS A 131 15.70 -9.13 26.02
C LYS A 131 15.05 -8.17 27.04
N PRO A 132 13.92 -8.56 27.68
CA PRO A 132 13.18 -7.67 28.59
C PRO A 132 14.04 -7.07 29.71
N GLU A 133 14.94 -7.86 30.29
CA GLU A 133 15.81 -7.41 31.39
C GLU A 133 16.78 -6.31 30.93
N VAL A 134 17.30 -6.42 29.71
CA VAL A 134 18.20 -5.43 29.11
C VAL A 134 17.42 -4.21 28.67
N ARG A 135 16.29 -4.40 27.97
CA ARG A 135 15.47 -3.33 27.43
C ARG A 135 14.98 -2.33 28.48
N ASN A 136 14.67 -2.83 29.68
CA ASN A 136 14.14 -2.01 30.78
C ASN A 136 15.22 -1.37 31.65
N SER A 137 16.51 -1.66 31.42
CA SER A 137 17.60 -1.03 32.16
C SER A 137 17.71 0.47 31.86
N LYS A 138 18.20 1.26 32.83
CA LYS A 138 18.38 2.71 32.66
C LYS A 138 19.30 3.03 31.47
N LEU A 139 20.42 2.30 31.37
CA LEU A 139 21.40 2.48 30.31
C LEU A 139 20.83 2.20 28.92
N SER A 140 20.03 1.12 28.81
CA SER A 140 19.38 0.79 27.53
C SER A 140 18.36 1.82 27.12
N LYS A 141 17.60 2.37 28.05
CA LYS A 141 16.64 3.44 27.76
C LYS A 141 17.36 4.67 27.22
N GLU A 142 18.38 5.15 27.93
CA GLU A 142 19.20 6.29 27.48
C GLU A 142 19.83 6.02 26.11
N TRP A 143 20.32 4.80 25.86
CA TRP A 143 20.86 4.43 24.55
C TRP A 143 19.81 4.41 23.45
N PHE A 144 18.60 3.89 23.72
CA PHE A 144 17.52 3.90 22.76
C PHE A 144 17.05 5.32 22.43
N ASP A 145 17.01 6.22 23.43
CA ASP A 145 16.62 7.61 23.22
C ASP A 145 17.64 8.34 22.32
N ILE A 146 18.93 8.14 22.54
CA ILE A 146 19.99 8.68 21.68
C ILE A 146 19.92 8.09 20.28
N LEU A 147 19.65 6.79 20.15
CA LEU A 147 19.52 6.14 18.86
C LEU A 147 18.29 6.66 18.10
N GLU A 148 17.17 6.88 18.80
CA GLU A 148 15.95 7.42 18.20
C GLU A 148 16.19 8.84 17.65
N GLU A 149 16.84 9.71 18.41
CA GLU A 149 17.24 11.04 17.97
C GLU A 149 18.16 10.99 16.75
N HIS A 150 19.16 10.10 16.77
CA HIS A 150 20.06 9.93 15.64
C HIS A 150 19.36 9.43 14.38
N ILE A 151 18.42 8.48 14.50
CA ILE A 151 17.63 7.98 13.37
C ILE A 151 16.69 9.07 12.83
N GLU A 152 16.07 9.86 13.70
CA GLU A 152 15.25 11.00 13.25
C GLU A 152 16.08 11.99 12.45
N ASP A 153 17.30 12.31 12.89
CA ASP A 153 18.22 13.17 12.16
C ASP A 153 18.63 12.59 10.80
N MET A 154 18.89 11.29 10.75
CA MET A 154 19.21 10.59 9.50
C MET A 154 18.03 10.59 8.50
N CYS A 155 16.79 10.58 9.00
CA CYS A 155 15.58 10.53 8.18
C CYS A 155 15.08 11.92 7.76
N ARG A 156 15.72 13.02 8.17
CA ARG A 156 15.34 14.37 7.76
C ARG A 156 15.36 14.51 6.24
N LYS A 157 14.44 15.31 5.71
CA LYS A 157 14.34 15.61 4.28
C LYS A 157 15.67 16.14 3.71
N ASP A 158 16.41 16.91 4.51
CA ASP A 158 17.72 17.43 4.13
C ASP A 158 18.85 16.41 4.29
N GLY A 159 18.60 15.29 4.95
CA GLY A 159 19.54 14.22 5.20
C GLY A 159 20.80 14.64 5.99
N LEU A 160 21.52 13.68 6.54
CA LEU A 160 22.83 13.91 7.16
C LEU A 160 23.98 13.73 6.17
N PHE A 161 23.75 12.94 5.13
CA PHE A 161 24.80 12.54 4.21
C PHE A 161 24.84 13.48 3.02
N LEU A 162 26.03 13.97 2.70
CA LEU A 162 26.28 14.83 1.55
C LEU A 162 27.11 14.04 0.53
N GLU A 163 26.60 13.95 -0.69
CA GLU A 163 27.36 13.44 -1.82
C GLU A 163 28.22 14.57 -2.39
N GLU A 164 29.53 14.48 -2.20
CA GLU A 164 30.47 15.57 -2.55
C GLU A 164 30.42 15.96 -4.03
N ASN A 165 30.19 14.99 -4.93
CA ASN A 165 30.22 15.23 -6.37
C ASN A 165 28.97 15.96 -6.87
N THR A 166 27.81 15.69 -6.31
CA THR A 166 26.52 16.25 -6.78
C THR A 166 25.96 17.32 -5.85
N GLY A 167 26.51 17.45 -4.64
CA GLY A 167 25.98 18.32 -3.59
C GLY A 167 24.60 17.87 -3.06
N ARG A 168 24.12 16.68 -3.43
CA ARG A 168 22.86 16.16 -2.97
C ARG A 168 22.98 15.63 -1.55
N ARG A 169 21.96 15.90 -0.75
CA ARG A 169 21.81 15.34 0.57
C ARG A 169 20.86 14.15 0.51
N TRP A 170 21.17 13.13 1.27
CA TRP A 170 20.34 11.95 1.40
C TRP A 170 20.27 11.47 2.84
N GLY A 171 19.16 10.83 3.20
CA GLY A 171 18.89 10.29 4.53
C GLY A 171 18.97 8.76 4.56
N GLY A 172 18.79 8.20 5.73
CA GLY A 172 18.66 6.75 5.91
C GLY A 172 17.35 6.23 5.31
N LEU A 173 17.46 5.44 4.26
CA LEU A 173 16.32 4.82 3.58
C LEU A 173 16.47 3.30 3.58
N VAL A 174 15.34 2.62 3.69
CA VAL A 174 15.25 1.17 3.48
C VAL A 174 14.36 0.90 2.28
N ARG A 175 14.83 0.04 1.39
CA ARG A 175 14.03 -0.41 0.25
C ARG A 175 13.09 -1.50 0.69
N ARG A 176 11.80 -1.25 0.50
CA ARG A 176 10.72 -2.21 0.74
C ARG A 176 10.19 -2.73 -0.59
N VAL A 177 9.89 -4.02 -0.62
CA VAL A 177 9.23 -4.65 -1.76
C VAL A 177 7.90 -5.20 -1.27
N ARG A 178 6.82 -4.57 -1.70
CA ARG A 178 5.46 -5.01 -1.39
C ARG A 178 4.79 -5.52 -2.65
N CYS A 179 3.95 -6.51 -2.48
CA CYS A 179 3.25 -7.13 -3.58
C CYS A 179 1.76 -7.18 -3.28
N CYS A 180 0.95 -6.91 -4.29
CA CYS A 180 -0.49 -7.12 -4.24
C CYS A 180 -0.85 -8.20 -5.26
N LEU A 181 -1.53 -9.23 -4.81
CA LEU A 181 -2.09 -10.29 -5.65
C LEU A 181 -3.60 -10.22 -5.55
N TYR A 182 -4.27 -10.03 -6.67
CA TYR A 182 -5.72 -9.93 -6.70
C TYR A 182 -6.29 -10.43 -8.01
N ARG A 183 -7.60 -10.66 -8.02
CA ARG A 183 -8.37 -11.00 -9.19
C ARG A 183 -9.76 -10.39 -9.06
N ARG A 184 -10.28 -9.86 -10.16
CA ARG A 184 -11.69 -9.52 -10.25
C ARG A 184 -12.48 -10.77 -10.61
N PHE A 185 -13.51 -11.03 -9.84
CA PHE A 185 -14.38 -12.18 -10.02
C PHE A 185 -15.73 -11.71 -10.62
N ASP A 186 -16.23 -12.48 -11.60
CA ASP A 186 -17.57 -12.18 -12.13
C ASP A 186 -18.63 -12.57 -11.11
N ARG A 187 -19.36 -11.57 -10.61
CA ARG A 187 -20.41 -11.73 -9.61
C ARG A 187 -21.42 -12.83 -9.99
N ASN A 188 -21.83 -12.87 -11.25
CA ASN A 188 -22.83 -13.84 -11.72
C ASN A 188 -22.30 -15.28 -11.72
N SER A 189 -21.00 -15.47 -11.82
CA SER A 189 -20.38 -16.79 -11.77
C SER A 189 -20.32 -17.34 -10.34
N TYR A 190 -20.19 -16.49 -9.34
CA TYR A 190 -19.97 -16.88 -7.95
C TYR A 190 -21.20 -16.73 -7.05
N LEU A 191 -22.01 -15.68 -7.24
CA LEU A 191 -23.16 -15.41 -6.42
C LEU A 191 -24.48 -15.84 -7.11
N ASN A 192 -25.48 -16.19 -6.31
CA ASN A 192 -26.83 -16.42 -6.76
C ASN A 192 -27.61 -15.08 -6.80
N ASN A 193 -28.86 -15.11 -7.29
CA ASN A 193 -29.71 -13.90 -7.38
C ASN A 193 -30.05 -13.26 -6.01
N LYS A 194 -29.72 -13.92 -4.90
CA LYS A 194 -29.90 -13.40 -3.53
C LYS A 194 -28.62 -12.84 -2.93
N GLY A 195 -27.49 -12.89 -3.66
CA GLY A 195 -26.18 -12.47 -3.17
C GLY A 195 -25.44 -13.55 -2.37
N ASP A 196 -25.96 -14.78 -2.23
CA ASP A 196 -25.27 -15.84 -1.54
C ASP A 196 -24.31 -16.58 -2.49
N LEU A 197 -23.22 -17.12 -1.95
CA LEU A 197 -22.28 -17.95 -2.70
C LEU A 197 -22.97 -19.22 -3.22
N LYS A 198 -22.74 -19.56 -4.48
CA LYS A 198 -23.24 -20.80 -5.06
C LYS A 198 -22.62 -22.02 -4.40
N ARG A 199 -23.39 -23.07 -4.15
CA ARG A 199 -22.95 -24.26 -3.38
C ARG A 199 -21.81 -25.04 -4.03
N ASP A 200 -21.71 -24.99 -5.34
CA ASP A 200 -20.76 -25.80 -6.12
C ASP A 200 -19.52 -25.03 -6.56
N VAL A 201 -19.29 -23.84 -5.99
CA VAL A 201 -18.17 -22.97 -6.36
C VAL A 201 -17.28 -22.72 -5.14
N THR A 202 -15.97 -22.85 -5.33
CA THR A 202 -14.99 -22.44 -4.31
C THR A 202 -15.10 -20.94 -4.07
N SER A 203 -15.07 -20.51 -2.82
CA SER A 203 -15.15 -19.08 -2.51
C SER A 203 -13.95 -18.33 -3.11
N PRO A 204 -14.13 -17.07 -3.58
CA PRO A 204 -13.05 -16.24 -4.07
C PRO A 204 -11.87 -16.14 -3.09
N ALA A 205 -12.15 -16.00 -1.79
CA ALA A 205 -11.14 -15.95 -0.73
C ALA A 205 -10.31 -17.23 -0.64
N ALA A 206 -10.96 -18.40 -0.69
CA ALA A 206 -10.27 -19.69 -0.63
C ALA A 206 -9.43 -19.94 -1.91
N GLU A 207 -9.91 -19.50 -3.08
CA GLU A 207 -9.15 -19.58 -4.33
C GLU A 207 -7.90 -18.69 -4.27
N LEU A 208 -8.03 -17.43 -3.84
CA LEU A 208 -6.92 -16.50 -3.65
C LEU A 208 -5.90 -17.05 -2.64
N LYS A 209 -6.37 -17.54 -1.50
CA LYS A 209 -5.52 -18.12 -0.46
C LYS A 209 -4.67 -19.27 -1.00
N SER A 210 -5.28 -20.17 -1.77
CA SER A 210 -4.55 -21.30 -2.39
C SER A 210 -3.45 -20.84 -3.32
N VAL A 211 -3.73 -19.84 -4.17
CA VAL A 211 -2.74 -19.27 -5.11
C VAL A 211 -1.64 -18.53 -4.35
N ARG A 212 -2.01 -17.68 -3.40
CA ARG A 212 -1.07 -16.94 -2.54
C ARG A 212 -0.12 -17.89 -1.81
N ASP A 213 -0.67 -18.85 -1.10
CA ASP A 213 0.12 -19.76 -0.27
C ASP A 213 1.06 -20.62 -1.13
N THR A 214 0.61 -21.05 -2.30
CA THR A 214 1.46 -21.76 -3.26
C THR A 214 2.61 -20.87 -3.74
N PHE A 215 2.31 -19.63 -4.09
CA PHE A 215 3.32 -18.65 -4.54
C PHE A 215 4.34 -18.36 -3.44
N LEU A 216 3.88 -18.04 -2.22
CA LEU A 216 4.75 -17.71 -1.08
C LEU A 216 5.60 -18.90 -0.63
N ASN A 217 5.03 -20.12 -0.62
CA ASN A 217 5.79 -21.33 -0.30
C ASN A 217 6.92 -21.58 -1.31
N ARG A 218 6.67 -21.37 -2.60
CA ARG A 218 7.71 -21.48 -3.62
C ARG A 218 8.78 -20.40 -3.47
N LEU A 219 8.40 -19.15 -3.14
CA LEU A 219 9.34 -18.09 -2.83
C LEU A 219 10.23 -18.47 -1.62
N GLY A 220 9.63 -18.97 -0.56
CA GLY A 220 10.33 -19.45 0.62
C GLY A 220 11.35 -20.55 0.29
N ALA A 221 11.00 -21.47 -0.61
CA ALA A 221 11.90 -22.51 -1.08
C ALA A 221 13.12 -21.97 -1.86
N THR A 222 13.00 -20.77 -2.45
CA THR A 222 14.15 -20.08 -3.08
C THR A 222 14.97 -19.23 -2.11
N GLY A 223 14.57 -19.19 -0.83
CA GLY A 223 15.25 -18.39 0.21
C GLY A 223 14.70 -16.97 0.37
N ILE A 224 13.69 -16.57 -0.39
CA ILE A 224 13.04 -15.26 -0.26
C ILE A 224 11.96 -15.35 0.81
N LYS A 225 12.16 -14.65 1.92
CA LYS A 225 11.18 -14.58 3.01
C LYS A 225 10.08 -13.58 2.66
N SER A 226 8.87 -13.85 3.15
CA SER A 226 7.71 -12.99 2.96
C SER A 226 6.88 -12.90 4.24
N ARG A 227 6.06 -11.85 4.33
CA ARG A 227 5.10 -11.62 5.40
C ARG A 227 3.79 -11.11 4.78
N ASN A 228 2.67 -11.72 5.13
CA ASN A 228 1.36 -11.17 4.75
C ASN A 228 1.15 -9.81 5.43
N LEU A 229 0.54 -8.89 4.71
CA LEU A 229 0.17 -7.58 5.23
C LEU A 229 -1.29 -7.63 5.72
N THR A 230 -1.51 -7.08 6.89
CA THR A 230 -2.83 -6.88 7.49
C THR A 230 -3.42 -5.54 7.05
N GLN A 231 -4.68 -5.28 7.42
CA GLN A 231 -5.30 -3.95 7.28
C GLN A 231 -4.43 -2.84 7.90
N HIS A 232 -3.83 -3.11 9.06
CA HIS A 232 -2.96 -2.18 9.78
C HIS A 232 -1.69 -1.85 8.98
N ASP A 233 -1.07 -2.88 8.43
CA ASP A 233 0.11 -2.73 7.57
C ASP A 233 -0.23 -1.95 6.29
N MET A 234 -1.39 -2.24 5.67
CA MET A 234 -1.85 -1.56 4.48
C MET A 234 -2.10 -0.07 4.75
N HIS A 235 -2.80 0.25 5.84
CA HIS A 235 -3.01 1.62 6.27
C HIS A 235 -1.67 2.34 6.49
N SER A 236 -0.75 1.74 7.26
CA SER A 236 0.56 2.34 7.54
C SER A 236 1.41 2.54 6.29
N TRP A 237 1.24 1.68 5.29
CA TRP A 237 1.90 1.82 4.00
C TRP A 237 1.32 2.95 3.14
N LEU A 238 -0.01 3.03 3.05
CA LEU A 238 -0.68 3.95 2.14
C LEU A 238 -0.84 5.36 2.75
N PHE A 239 -1.02 5.46 4.06
CA PHE A 239 -1.28 6.73 4.74
C PHE A 239 -0.30 7.87 4.37
N PRO A 240 1.04 7.66 4.32
CA PRO A 240 1.97 8.71 3.92
C PRO A 240 1.78 9.24 2.49
N TRP A 241 1.11 8.47 1.62
CA TRP A 241 0.82 8.88 0.25
C TRP A 241 -0.39 9.80 0.17
N PHE A 242 -1.42 9.52 0.97
CA PHE A 242 -2.66 10.28 0.97
C PHE A 242 -2.59 11.49 1.89
N SER A 243 -1.92 11.34 3.03
CA SER A 243 -1.79 12.37 4.06
C SER A 243 -0.32 12.56 4.47
N PRO A 244 0.54 13.10 3.59
CA PRO A 244 1.98 13.23 3.88
C PRO A 244 2.28 14.23 5.00
N ASN A 245 1.41 15.24 5.21
CA ASN A 245 1.55 16.28 6.21
C ASN A 245 0.24 16.47 6.99
N PRO A 246 -0.14 15.52 7.85
CA PRO A 246 -1.38 15.61 8.60
C PRO A 246 -1.36 16.80 9.58
N THR A 247 -2.51 17.42 9.77
CA THR A 247 -2.64 18.63 10.60
C THR A 247 -2.22 18.35 12.05
N GLY A 248 -1.35 19.20 12.60
CA GLY A 248 -0.85 19.08 13.98
C GLY A 248 0.34 18.13 14.17
N PHE A 249 0.85 17.54 13.11
CA PHE A 249 2.01 16.64 13.13
C PHE A 249 3.10 17.11 12.16
N LYS A 250 4.35 16.74 12.43
CA LYS A 250 5.48 17.08 11.55
C LYS A 250 5.43 16.37 10.21
N ASN A 251 4.95 15.13 10.20
CA ASN A 251 4.82 14.27 9.04
C ASN A 251 3.88 13.10 9.34
N ALA A 252 3.58 12.31 8.31
CA ALA A 252 2.72 11.13 8.41
C ALA A 252 3.24 10.07 9.39
N TYR A 253 4.56 9.90 9.51
CA TYR A 253 5.14 8.87 10.40
C TYR A 253 4.98 9.25 11.88
N GLU A 254 5.07 10.53 12.23
CA GLU A 254 4.78 11.00 13.58
C GLU A 254 3.30 10.80 13.93
N TYR A 255 2.41 11.02 12.96
CA TYR A 255 0.98 10.75 13.12
C TYR A 255 0.75 9.26 13.40
N LEU A 256 1.23 8.36 12.53
CA LEU A 256 1.07 6.90 12.68
C LEU A 256 1.63 6.37 14.01
N LYS A 257 2.68 7.01 14.55
CA LYS A 257 3.26 6.64 15.85
C LYS A 257 2.36 7.03 17.02
N LYS A 258 1.61 8.14 16.91
CA LYS A 258 0.81 8.71 17.99
C LYS A 258 -0.68 8.39 17.90
N CYS A 259 -1.16 8.16 16.70
CA CYS A 259 -2.56 7.87 16.44
C CYS A 259 -2.67 6.39 16.04
N PRO A 260 -3.23 5.55 16.93
CA PRO A 260 -3.43 4.14 16.62
C PRO A 260 -4.41 4.00 15.44
N TYR A 261 -4.28 2.89 14.73
CA TYR A 261 -5.19 2.56 13.63
C TYR A 261 -6.62 2.43 14.18
N PRO A 262 -7.61 3.12 13.57
CA PRO A 262 -9.01 2.93 13.92
C PRO A 262 -9.40 1.48 13.64
N GLY A 263 -10.06 0.81 14.57
CA GLY A 263 -10.38 -0.62 14.48
C GLY A 263 -9.32 -1.54 15.08
N ASP A 264 -8.27 -1.01 15.71
CA ASP A 264 -7.39 -1.80 16.56
C ASP A 264 -8.19 -2.35 17.75
N PRO A 265 -8.15 -3.70 18.01
CA PRO A 265 -8.87 -4.31 19.13
C PRO A 265 -8.52 -3.74 20.51
N GLU A 266 -7.34 -3.14 20.66
CA GLU A 266 -6.94 -2.45 21.90
C GLU A 266 -7.65 -1.09 22.07
N HIS A 267 -8.26 -0.57 21.02
CA HIS A 267 -9.04 0.66 21.03
C HIS A 267 -10.45 0.32 20.55
N GLU A 268 -11.28 -0.18 21.44
CA GLU A 268 -12.70 -0.43 21.18
C GLU A 268 -13.40 0.87 20.77
N ILE A 269 -13.37 1.16 19.48
CA ILE A 269 -14.35 2.05 18.88
C ILE A 269 -15.63 1.24 18.83
N GLU A 270 -16.70 1.76 19.45
CA GLU A 270 -18.00 1.14 19.46
C GLU A 270 -18.35 0.61 18.07
N GLN A 271 -18.38 -0.71 17.96
CA GLN A 271 -18.67 -1.43 16.74
C GLN A 271 -20.13 -1.16 16.34
N GLY A 272 -20.36 -0.22 15.47
CA GLY A 272 -21.73 0.12 15.07
C GLY A 272 -21.89 0.66 13.65
N ALA A 273 -20.83 1.14 13.03
CA ALA A 273 -20.86 1.60 11.65
C ALA A 273 -19.86 0.78 10.84
N GLY A 274 -20.25 0.31 9.66
CA GLY A 274 -19.33 -0.32 8.72
C GLY A 274 -18.13 0.60 8.51
N PHE A 275 -16.94 0.08 8.76
CA PHE A 275 -15.72 0.84 8.76
C PHE A 275 -15.01 0.61 7.43
N ASP A 276 -15.00 1.63 6.58
CA ASP A 276 -14.27 1.58 5.32
C ASP A 276 -12.79 1.85 5.56
N ILE A 277 -11.94 0.85 5.31
CA ILE A 277 -10.49 0.96 5.48
C ILE A 277 -9.91 2.08 4.60
N ALA A 278 -10.46 2.28 3.41
CA ALA A 278 -9.99 3.32 2.50
C ALA A 278 -10.28 4.72 3.06
N GLU A 279 -11.42 4.94 3.72
CA GLU A 279 -11.76 6.21 4.37
C GLU A 279 -10.78 6.56 5.50
N THR A 280 -10.17 5.58 6.16
CA THR A 280 -9.19 5.83 7.22
C THR A 280 -7.91 6.52 6.74
N LEU A 281 -7.69 6.53 5.42
CA LEU A 281 -6.55 7.22 4.81
C LEU A 281 -6.79 8.73 4.67
N LEU A 282 -8.03 9.18 4.88
CA LEU A 282 -8.39 10.58 4.88
C LEU A 282 -8.21 11.14 6.28
N THR A 283 -7.31 12.10 6.45
CA THR A 283 -7.27 12.93 7.66
C THR A 283 -8.00 14.22 7.39
N SER A 284 -8.94 14.54 8.26
CA SER A 284 -9.62 15.83 8.28
C SER A 284 -8.69 16.93 8.83
#